data_456a706dc5bcea85b9200d1d546c6bca
#
_entry.id   456a706dc5bcea85b9200d1d546c6bca
#
_cell.length_a   1.000
_cell.length_b   1.000
_cell.length_c   1.000
_cell.angle_alpha   90.00
_cell.angle_beta   90.00
_cell.angle_gamma   90.00
#
_symmetry.space_group_name_H-M   'P 1'
#
loop_
_entity.id
_entity.type
_entity.pdbx_description
1 polymer ?
#
loop_
_entity_poly.entity_id
_entity_poly.type
_entity_poly.pdbx_seq_one_letter_code
_entity_poly.pdbx_strand_id
1 'polypeptide(L)'
;MSCTKLFVLIFCVLQTVLAGEKPKAHLGGALRFNYNYSDWKEGNKHRGGDFGFDVFRINVNASWKKIRLDAEYRFYARTSGGGMLKYGWVGYQFNDNHVLQLGQNTVPFGAMPFNSNNYFFSINYYLGLEDDADMGLKYCFRKKGWELDAAFYKNADLLDFSEGVETSDSRYAYDIAGRNKEVNQGNLRVAYNWGERWKHQIGASAMYGGIYNLDTEKMGSRYAFAIHYTLNWKRWNLKAQYTTYKFSPENKEDEPRNQITMTAYGAPYEIAAHADTYTASLCYTFPIDKGILDEIRLYNDFSMMHKRKAGFNDSFQNITGCMLGMGPVLVYVDYALGKNQPWLGNDWNEAFTSATLEKGWNARLNVNIGYYF
;
A
#
# COMPACT_ATOMS: atom_id res chain seq x y z
N MET A 1 15.44 -12.73 23.34
CA MET A 1 15.14 -14.18 23.15
C MET A 1 15.67 -14.58 21.78
N SER A 2 16.45 -15.68 21.70
CA SER A 2 17.03 -16.11 20.40
C SER A 2 15.93 -16.52 19.44
N CYS A 3 16.00 -16.12 18.15
CA CYS A 3 15.07 -16.50 17.07
C CYS A 3 14.76 -18.00 17.00
N THR A 4 15.71 -18.85 17.38
CA THR A 4 15.55 -20.30 17.43
C THR A 4 14.46 -20.76 18.40
N LYS A 5 14.27 -20.06 19.53
CA LYS A 5 13.23 -20.39 20.52
C LYS A 5 11.83 -20.00 20.06
N LEU A 6 11.70 -18.97 19.22
CA LEU A 6 10.42 -18.53 18.65
C LEU A 6 9.94 -19.52 17.58
N PHE A 7 10.84 -20.05 16.75
CA PHE A 7 10.51 -21.05 15.73
C PHE A 7 10.04 -22.38 16.33
N VAL A 8 10.68 -22.81 17.42
CA VAL A 8 10.30 -24.05 18.14
C VAL A 8 8.96 -23.87 18.85
N LEU A 9 8.66 -22.67 19.39
CA LEU A 9 7.37 -22.41 20.05
C LEU A 9 6.20 -22.43 19.07
N ILE A 10 6.38 -21.90 17.87
CA ILE A 10 5.34 -21.93 16.80
C ILE A 10 5.10 -23.38 16.34
N PHE A 11 6.14 -24.20 16.27
CA PHE A 11 6.00 -25.62 15.89
C PHE A 11 5.36 -26.49 16.98
N CYS A 12 5.60 -26.18 18.27
CA CYS A 12 5.03 -26.94 19.39
C CYS A 12 3.56 -26.60 19.67
N VAL A 13 3.10 -25.38 19.41
CA VAL A 13 1.68 -25.00 19.57
C VAL A 13 0.77 -25.70 18.55
N LEU A 14 1.31 -26.16 17.42
CA LEU A 14 0.56 -26.92 16.41
C LEU A 14 0.28 -28.39 16.81
N GLN A 15 0.84 -28.89 17.91
CA GLN A 15 0.71 -30.33 18.28
C GLN A 15 -0.28 -30.63 19.42
N THR A 16 -0.82 -29.66 20.12
CA THR A 16 -1.80 -29.89 21.18
C THR A 16 -3.22 -29.62 20.69
N VAL A 17 -3.76 -30.46 19.82
CA VAL A 17 -5.17 -30.41 19.44
C VAL A 17 -5.90 -31.62 20.00
N LEU A 18 -6.77 -31.35 20.97
CA LEU A 18 -7.84 -32.21 21.45
C LEU A 18 -8.68 -32.75 20.27
N ALA A 19 -9.27 -33.94 20.41
CA ALA A 19 -10.06 -34.65 19.41
C ALA A 19 -11.15 -33.76 18.79
N GLY A 20 -10.89 -33.14 17.63
CA GLY A 20 -11.74 -32.22 16.89
C GLY A 20 -11.17 -31.94 15.50
N GLU A 21 -11.91 -31.23 14.65
CA GLU A 21 -11.40 -30.79 13.34
C GLU A 21 -10.07 -30.06 13.50
N LYS A 22 -9.03 -30.55 12.83
CA LYS A 22 -7.70 -29.93 12.85
C LYS A 22 -7.73 -28.59 12.09
N PRO A 23 -6.99 -27.57 12.56
CA PRO A 23 -6.78 -26.35 11.78
C PRO A 23 -6.17 -26.69 10.40
N LYS A 24 -6.67 -26.03 9.36
CA LYS A 24 -6.05 -26.04 8.05
C LYS A 24 -5.14 -24.83 7.98
N ALA A 25 -3.88 -25.03 7.62
CA ALA A 25 -2.93 -23.93 7.43
C ALA A 25 -2.28 -24.06 6.05
N HIS A 26 -2.07 -22.92 5.41
CA HIS A 26 -1.37 -22.79 4.14
C HIS A 26 -0.25 -21.79 4.31
N LEU A 27 0.95 -22.19 3.90
CA LEU A 27 2.14 -21.36 3.89
C LEU A 27 2.48 -21.03 2.44
N GLY A 28 2.68 -19.75 2.17
CA GLY A 28 3.13 -19.24 0.88
C GLY A 28 4.17 -18.15 1.07
N GLY A 29 4.63 -17.58 -0.02
CA GLY A 29 5.60 -16.50 0.06
C GLY A 29 6.10 -16.03 -1.29
N ALA A 30 7.16 -15.22 -1.25
CA ALA A 30 7.88 -14.82 -2.46
C ALA A 30 9.32 -14.43 -2.16
N LEU A 31 10.19 -14.61 -3.14
CA LEU A 31 11.54 -14.05 -3.19
C LEU A 31 11.64 -13.17 -4.42
N ARG A 32 12.03 -11.90 -4.23
CA ARG A 32 12.09 -10.92 -5.31
C ARG A 32 13.42 -10.18 -5.35
N PHE A 33 13.78 -9.79 -6.58
CA PHE A 33 14.96 -9.00 -6.92
C PHE A 33 14.57 -7.84 -7.82
N ASN A 34 15.28 -6.71 -7.70
CA ASN A 34 15.08 -5.53 -8.51
C ASN A 34 16.35 -5.13 -9.25
N TYR A 35 16.23 -4.79 -10.53
CA TYR A 35 17.16 -3.96 -11.24
C TYR A 35 16.56 -2.57 -11.42
N ASN A 36 17.33 -1.52 -11.09
CA ASN A 36 16.91 -0.13 -11.21
C ASN A 36 17.96 0.70 -11.94
N TYR A 37 17.52 1.44 -12.95
CA TYR A 37 18.28 2.48 -13.59
C TYR A 37 17.51 3.80 -13.50
N SER A 38 18.09 4.83 -12.86
CA SER A 38 17.46 6.13 -12.62
C SER A 38 18.28 7.24 -13.27
N ASP A 39 17.67 8.05 -14.13
CA ASP A 39 18.36 9.09 -14.90
C ASP A 39 18.85 10.27 -14.07
N TRP A 40 18.25 10.51 -12.91
CA TRP A 40 18.62 11.59 -11.97
C TRP A 40 19.71 11.18 -10.97
N LYS A 41 20.08 9.91 -10.88
CA LYS A 41 21.11 9.41 -9.96
C LYS A 41 22.43 9.19 -10.70
N GLU A 42 23.34 10.17 -10.69
CA GLU A 42 24.58 10.09 -11.45
C GLU A 42 25.38 8.82 -11.19
N GLY A 43 25.56 8.42 -9.91
CA GLY A 43 26.29 7.19 -9.60
C GLY A 43 25.61 5.92 -10.14
N ASN A 44 24.30 5.87 -10.18
CA ASN A 44 23.54 4.74 -10.77
C ASN A 44 23.68 4.72 -12.30
N LYS A 45 23.59 5.89 -12.95
CA LYS A 45 23.84 6.04 -14.41
C LYS A 45 25.24 5.56 -14.81
N HIS A 46 26.26 6.02 -14.08
CA HIS A 46 27.65 5.66 -14.37
C HIS A 46 27.93 4.15 -14.26
N ARG A 47 27.19 3.45 -13.37
CA ARG A 47 27.30 1.98 -13.24
C ARG A 47 26.39 1.21 -14.21
N GLY A 48 25.52 1.87 -14.97
CA GLY A 48 24.54 1.22 -15.83
C GLY A 48 23.38 0.57 -15.06
N GLY A 49 22.99 1.17 -13.93
CA GLY A 49 21.96 0.65 -13.03
C GLY A 49 22.50 -0.21 -11.89
N ASP A 50 21.63 -0.61 -10.99
CA ASP A 50 21.96 -1.45 -9.84
C ASP A 50 20.97 -2.63 -9.75
N PHE A 51 21.48 -3.85 -9.49
CA PHE A 51 20.69 -5.04 -9.28
C PHE A 51 20.83 -5.51 -7.83
N GLY A 52 19.72 -5.80 -7.18
CA GLY A 52 19.74 -6.16 -5.77
C GLY A 52 18.55 -6.96 -5.28
N PHE A 53 18.66 -7.40 -4.04
CA PHE A 53 17.59 -8.02 -3.30
C PHE A 53 16.48 -7.00 -3.03
N ASP A 54 15.24 -7.40 -3.32
CA ASP A 54 14.04 -6.60 -3.01
C ASP A 54 13.43 -7.07 -1.69
N VAL A 55 12.79 -8.23 -1.70
CA VAL A 55 12.11 -8.75 -0.51
C VAL A 55 12.05 -10.28 -0.50
N PHE A 56 12.16 -10.86 0.69
CA PHE A 56 11.67 -12.19 1.00
C PHE A 56 10.43 -12.05 1.89
N ARG A 57 9.32 -12.70 1.54
CA ARG A 57 8.09 -12.64 2.33
C ARG A 57 7.53 -14.02 2.62
N ILE A 58 6.82 -14.13 3.73
CA ILE A 58 6.09 -15.31 4.15
C ILE A 58 4.63 -14.92 4.37
N ASN A 59 3.72 -15.70 3.78
CA ASN A 59 2.29 -15.59 3.94
C ASN A 59 1.77 -16.81 4.72
N VAL A 60 0.90 -16.57 5.70
CA VAL A 60 0.24 -17.63 6.46
C VAL A 60 -1.26 -17.42 6.41
N ASN A 61 -1.97 -18.39 5.83
CA ASN A 61 -3.42 -18.44 5.91
C ASN A 61 -3.82 -19.66 6.73
N ALA A 62 -4.66 -19.49 7.75
CA ALA A 62 -5.16 -20.60 8.53
C ALA A 62 -6.65 -20.49 8.81
N SER A 63 -7.30 -21.62 8.94
CA SER A 63 -8.71 -21.70 9.26
C SER A 63 -9.00 -22.84 10.22
N TRP A 64 -9.86 -22.57 11.20
CA TRP A 64 -10.41 -23.55 12.12
C TRP A 64 -11.87 -23.23 12.39
N LYS A 65 -12.78 -24.08 11.92
CA LYS A 65 -14.23 -23.80 11.96
C LYS A 65 -14.53 -22.43 11.34
N LYS A 66 -15.03 -21.49 12.13
CA LYS A 66 -15.35 -20.12 11.71
C LYS A 66 -14.22 -19.11 11.98
N ILE A 67 -13.14 -19.54 12.61
CA ILE A 67 -11.97 -18.70 12.87
C ILE A 67 -11.06 -18.70 11.64
N ARG A 68 -10.57 -17.54 11.27
CA ARG A 68 -9.62 -17.30 10.17
C ARG A 68 -8.41 -16.56 10.71
N LEU A 69 -7.25 -16.86 10.16
CA LEU A 69 -6.01 -16.08 10.33
C LEU A 69 -5.45 -15.80 8.94
N ASP A 70 -5.01 -14.59 8.71
CA ASP A 70 -4.29 -14.21 7.50
C ASP A 70 -3.20 -13.22 7.89
N ALA A 71 -1.95 -13.52 7.51
CA ALA A 71 -0.80 -12.70 7.85
C ALA A 71 0.26 -12.75 6.75
N GLU A 72 0.93 -11.62 6.54
CA GLU A 72 2.09 -11.50 5.66
C GLU A 72 3.20 -10.76 6.38
N TYR A 73 4.36 -11.43 6.53
CA TYR A 73 5.58 -10.82 7.05
C TYR A 73 6.61 -10.69 5.93
N ARG A 74 7.26 -9.52 5.83
CA ARG A 74 8.24 -9.18 4.81
C ARG A 74 9.60 -8.93 5.43
N PHE A 75 10.64 -9.44 4.78
CA PHE A 75 12.04 -9.23 5.12
C PHE A 75 12.69 -8.43 4.00
N TYR A 76 12.90 -7.16 4.22
CA TYR A 76 13.67 -6.27 3.34
C TYR A 76 15.13 -6.20 3.77
N ALA A 77 15.98 -5.58 2.96
CA ALA A 77 17.33 -5.21 3.39
C ALA A 77 17.24 -4.28 4.63
N ARG A 78 18.22 -4.36 5.52
CA ARG A 78 18.22 -3.56 6.75
C ARG A 78 18.16 -2.05 6.48
N THR A 79 18.78 -1.60 5.38
CA THR A 79 18.72 -0.21 4.90
C THR A 79 17.36 0.22 4.32
N SER A 80 16.45 -0.74 4.13
CA SER A 80 15.09 -0.51 3.63
C SER A 80 14.05 -0.96 4.67
N GLY A 81 14.35 -0.74 5.96
CA GLY A 81 13.44 -1.01 7.06
C GLY A 81 13.55 -2.41 7.70
N GLY A 82 14.22 -3.38 7.07
CA GLY A 82 14.40 -4.72 7.64
C GLY A 82 13.14 -5.58 7.62
N GLY A 83 12.84 -6.24 8.74
CA GLY A 83 11.66 -7.10 8.86
C GLY A 83 10.44 -6.34 9.36
N MET A 84 9.28 -6.53 8.70
CA MET A 84 8.03 -5.86 9.06
C MET A 84 6.80 -6.71 8.76
N LEU A 85 5.76 -6.56 9.57
CA LEU A 85 4.45 -7.12 9.31
C LEU A 85 3.75 -6.24 8.28
N LYS A 86 3.33 -6.81 7.14
CA LYS A 86 2.49 -6.06 6.18
C LYS A 86 1.04 -6.00 6.65
N TYR A 87 0.51 -7.14 7.05
CA TYR A 87 -0.78 -7.29 7.71
C TYR A 87 -0.78 -8.59 8.52
N GLY A 88 -1.63 -8.64 9.54
CA GLY A 88 -1.83 -9.85 10.36
C GLY A 88 -3.08 -9.69 11.21
N TRP A 89 -4.11 -10.51 10.91
CA TRP A 89 -5.37 -10.44 11.63
C TRP A 89 -5.94 -11.83 11.93
N VAL A 90 -6.73 -11.89 12.99
CA VAL A 90 -7.59 -13.01 13.32
C VAL A 90 -9.03 -12.59 13.08
N GLY A 91 -9.82 -13.42 12.41
CA GLY A 91 -11.19 -13.10 12.06
C GLY A 91 -12.18 -14.18 12.46
N TYR A 92 -13.44 -13.77 12.56
CA TYR A 92 -14.57 -14.65 12.75
C TYR A 92 -15.53 -14.54 11.57
N GLN A 93 -15.77 -15.65 10.88
CA GLN A 93 -16.70 -15.76 9.76
C GLN A 93 -18.07 -16.17 10.29
N PHE A 94 -19.01 -15.24 10.41
CA PHE A 94 -20.37 -15.53 10.86
C PHE A 94 -21.10 -16.45 9.90
N ASN A 95 -20.98 -16.17 8.61
CA ASN A 95 -21.47 -16.93 7.47
C ASN A 95 -20.71 -16.53 6.19
N ASP A 96 -21.13 -16.99 5.02
CA ASP A 96 -20.43 -16.73 3.74
C ASP A 96 -20.37 -15.26 3.33
N ASN A 97 -21.23 -14.42 3.91
CA ASN A 97 -21.30 -13.01 3.55
C ASN A 97 -20.64 -12.08 4.58
N HIS A 98 -20.40 -12.51 5.81
CA HIS A 98 -20.06 -11.66 6.95
C HIS A 98 -18.80 -12.14 7.65
N VAL A 99 -17.79 -11.29 7.71
CA VAL A 99 -16.51 -11.54 8.39
C VAL A 99 -16.17 -10.35 9.26
N LEU A 100 -15.70 -10.62 10.48
CA LEU A 100 -15.11 -9.62 11.39
C LEU A 100 -13.63 -9.96 11.52
N GLN A 101 -12.76 -8.97 11.37
CA GLN A 101 -11.30 -9.09 11.46
C GLN A 101 -10.78 -8.20 12.59
N LEU A 102 -9.85 -8.70 13.40
CA LEU A 102 -9.17 -8.00 14.48
C LEU A 102 -7.67 -8.13 14.30
N GLY A 103 -6.95 -7.04 14.34
CA GLY A 103 -5.48 -6.96 14.19
C GLY A 103 -5.09 -5.91 13.18
N GLN A 104 -3.87 -6.03 12.65
CA GLN A 104 -3.40 -5.21 11.54
C GLN A 104 -4.04 -5.70 10.25
N ASN A 105 -5.01 -4.97 9.76
CA ASN A 105 -5.73 -5.37 8.55
C ASN A 105 -5.84 -4.22 7.55
N THR A 106 -5.90 -4.58 6.26
CA THR A 106 -5.91 -3.62 5.16
C THR A 106 -7.02 -2.60 5.32
N VAL A 107 -6.67 -1.33 5.26
CA VAL A 107 -7.58 -0.19 5.33
C VAL A 107 -8.50 -0.20 4.10
N PRO A 108 -9.83 -0.24 4.27
CA PRO A 108 -10.77 -0.29 3.15
C PRO A 108 -10.95 1.11 2.56
N PHE A 109 -10.15 1.43 1.53
CA PHE A 109 -10.19 2.73 0.87
C PHE A 109 -9.92 2.60 -0.64
N GLY A 110 -10.71 3.29 -1.47
CA GLY A 110 -10.55 3.34 -2.90
C GLY A 110 -10.79 2.01 -3.64
N ALA A 111 -10.18 1.91 -4.82
CA ALA A 111 -10.19 0.70 -5.63
C ALA A 111 -9.27 -0.36 -5.01
N MET A 112 -9.82 -1.51 -4.67
CA MET A 112 -9.10 -2.58 -4.03
C MET A 112 -8.92 -3.78 -4.98
N PRO A 113 -7.81 -4.53 -4.85
CA PRO A 113 -6.71 -4.31 -3.91
C PRO A 113 -5.79 -3.14 -4.29
N PHE A 114 -5.77 -2.69 -5.57
CA PHE A 114 -4.86 -1.65 -6.06
C PHE A 114 -5.50 -0.78 -7.13
N ASN A 115 -5.12 0.51 -7.16
CA ASN A 115 -5.50 1.46 -8.20
C ASN A 115 -4.75 1.27 -9.52
N SER A 116 -3.61 0.58 -9.50
CA SER A 116 -2.65 0.46 -10.60
C SER A 116 -2.42 -0.99 -11.00
N ASN A 117 -1.67 -1.20 -12.08
CA ASN A 117 -1.22 -2.50 -12.55
C ASN A 117 0.32 -2.66 -12.49
N ASN A 118 1.04 -1.57 -12.23
CA ASN A 118 2.51 -1.52 -12.19
C ASN A 118 3.08 -1.94 -10.82
N TYR A 119 4.41 -2.03 -10.73
CA TYR A 119 5.14 -2.36 -9.51
C TYR A 119 5.14 -1.22 -8.45
N PHE A 120 5.07 0.06 -8.88
CA PHE A 120 5.21 1.24 -8.02
C PHE A 120 3.91 1.73 -7.41
N PHE A 121 2.76 1.09 -7.69
CA PHE A 121 1.42 1.55 -7.31
C PHE A 121 1.02 2.90 -7.94
N SER A 122 -0.05 3.51 -7.45
CA SER A 122 -0.42 4.87 -7.81
C SER A 122 0.19 5.88 -6.83
N ILE A 123 0.02 7.17 -7.10
CA ILE A 123 0.46 8.24 -6.17
C ILE A 123 -0.21 8.13 -4.80
N ASN A 124 -1.41 7.53 -4.72
CA ASN A 124 -2.14 7.33 -3.46
C ASN A 124 -1.40 6.44 -2.46
N TYR A 125 -0.60 5.48 -2.94
CA TYR A 125 0.22 4.64 -2.09
C TYR A 125 1.17 5.45 -1.22
N TYR A 126 1.80 6.46 -1.80
CA TYR A 126 2.75 7.34 -1.11
C TYR A 126 2.09 8.36 -0.17
N LEU A 127 0.76 8.37 -0.11
CA LEU A 127 -0.04 9.24 0.73
C LEU A 127 -0.81 8.47 1.84
N GLY A 128 -0.55 7.13 1.98
CA GLY A 128 -1.28 6.28 2.91
C GLY A 128 -2.75 6.06 2.52
N LEU A 129 -3.06 6.09 1.21
CA LEU A 129 -4.42 5.98 0.68
C LEU A 129 -4.59 4.82 -0.32
N GLU A 130 -3.59 3.93 -0.40
CA GLU A 130 -3.60 2.70 -1.19
C GLU A 130 -2.67 1.66 -0.53
N ASP A 131 -3.10 0.41 -0.42
CA ASP A 131 -2.38 -0.74 0.17
C ASP A 131 -1.87 -0.49 1.61
N ASP A 132 -2.64 0.27 2.36
CA ASP A 132 -2.42 0.59 3.75
C ASP A 132 -3.00 -0.48 4.69
N ALA A 133 -2.44 -0.63 5.90
CA ALA A 133 -2.89 -1.61 6.90
C ALA A 133 -2.67 -1.11 8.33
N ASP A 134 -3.76 -0.92 9.05
CA ASP A 134 -3.81 -0.35 10.39
C ASP A 134 -4.28 -1.35 11.46
N MET A 135 -3.99 -1.02 12.72
CA MET A 135 -4.32 -1.84 13.88
C MET A 135 -5.75 -1.55 14.39
N GLY A 136 -6.66 -2.50 14.17
CA GLY A 136 -8.04 -2.28 14.57
C GLY A 136 -9.00 -3.42 14.26
N LEU A 137 -10.26 -3.05 14.11
CA LEU A 137 -11.39 -3.94 13.86
C LEU A 137 -12.01 -3.59 12.51
N LYS A 138 -12.19 -4.58 11.63
CA LYS A 138 -12.85 -4.41 10.34
C LYS A 138 -13.95 -5.44 10.14
N TYR A 139 -15.12 -4.96 9.78
CA TYR A 139 -16.24 -5.76 9.34
C TYR A 139 -16.37 -5.74 7.82
N CYS A 140 -16.47 -6.91 7.22
CA CYS A 140 -16.63 -7.09 5.78
C CYS A 140 -17.96 -7.77 5.47
N PHE A 141 -18.71 -7.20 4.53
CA PHE A 141 -19.95 -7.78 3.98
C PHE A 141 -19.85 -7.90 2.47
N ARG A 142 -20.23 -9.09 1.94
CA ARG A 142 -20.22 -9.38 0.50
C ARG A 142 -21.48 -10.15 0.14
N LYS A 143 -22.38 -9.55 -0.68
CA LYS A 143 -23.60 -10.23 -1.12
C LYS A 143 -24.19 -9.60 -2.39
N LYS A 144 -24.54 -10.41 -3.37
CA LYS A 144 -25.24 -9.99 -4.61
C LYS A 144 -24.62 -8.78 -5.31
N GLY A 145 -23.28 -8.77 -5.44
CA GLY A 145 -22.54 -7.68 -6.05
C GLY A 145 -22.17 -6.55 -5.08
N TRP A 146 -22.82 -6.43 -3.94
CA TRP A 146 -22.47 -5.45 -2.92
C TRP A 146 -21.26 -5.86 -2.10
N GLU A 147 -20.36 -4.90 -1.90
CA GLU A 147 -19.26 -4.94 -0.96
C GLU A 147 -19.43 -3.78 0.01
N LEU A 148 -19.38 -4.07 1.31
CA LEU A 148 -19.33 -3.07 2.36
C LEU A 148 -18.24 -3.45 3.34
N ASP A 149 -17.33 -2.53 3.59
CA ASP A 149 -16.29 -2.64 4.60
C ASP A 149 -16.41 -1.45 5.55
N ALA A 150 -16.57 -1.74 6.83
CA ALA A 150 -16.58 -0.74 7.90
C ALA A 150 -15.47 -1.08 8.90
N ALA A 151 -14.62 -0.11 9.23
CA ALA A 151 -13.50 -0.35 10.11
C ALA A 151 -13.31 0.78 11.13
N PHE A 152 -12.74 0.41 12.27
CA PHE A 152 -12.19 1.34 13.24
C PHE A 152 -10.78 0.92 13.59
N TYR A 153 -9.82 1.83 13.39
CA TYR A 153 -8.42 1.66 13.71
C TYR A 153 -8.05 2.53 14.90
N LYS A 154 -7.43 1.91 15.88
CA LYS A 154 -6.99 2.64 17.08
C LYS A 154 -5.77 3.49 16.80
N ASN A 155 -4.86 2.97 16.00
CA ASN A 155 -3.60 3.58 15.58
C ASN A 155 -3.11 2.90 14.30
N ALA A 156 -2.07 3.46 13.70
CA ALA A 156 -1.30 2.84 12.63
C ALA A 156 -0.71 1.48 13.05
N ASP A 157 0.06 0.85 12.21
CA ASP A 157 0.61 -0.49 12.42
C ASP A 157 1.56 -0.60 13.65
N LEU A 158 2.28 0.46 14.00
CA LEU A 158 3.19 0.45 15.15
C LEU A 158 2.55 1.04 16.42
N LEU A 159 2.80 0.37 17.54
CA LEU A 159 2.41 0.83 18.87
C LEU A 159 3.61 1.54 19.53
N ASP A 160 3.97 2.71 19.03
CA ASP A 160 5.05 3.52 19.58
C ASP A 160 4.65 5.00 19.68
N PHE A 161 4.41 5.42 20.93
CA PHE A 161 4.07 6.78 21.33
C PHE A 161 5.13 7.36 22.27
N SER A 162 6.34 6.79 22.31
CA SER A 162 7.41 7.24 23.19
C SER A 162 7.93 8.62 22.76
N GLU A 163 8.40 9.41 23.72
CA GLU A 163 8.88 10.78 23.51
C GLU A 163 10.16 10.79 22.66
N GLY A 164 10.89 9.96 22.40
CA GLY A 164 12.10 9.98 21.58
C GLY A 164 11.91 9.55 20.14
N VAL A 165 10.69 9.14 19.73
CA VAL A 165 10.43 8.67 18.39
C VAL A 165 10.17 9.85 17.48
N GLU A 166 11.17 10.23 16.71
CA GLU A 166 11.07 11.44 15.90
C GLU A 166 10.51 11.20 14.51
N THR A 167 11.02 10.29 13.70
CA THR A 167 10.64 10.32 12.29
C THR A 167 10.50 8.98 11.60
N SER A 168 11.29 7.99 11.93
CA SER A 168 11.53 6.90 11.00
C SER A 168 11.09 5.56 11.56
N ASP A 169 9.86 5.23 11.32
CA ASP A 169 9.33 3.93 11.69
C ASP A 169 9.56 2.92 10.56
N SER A 170 10.00 1.72 10.93
CA SER A 170 10.17 0.61 10.00
C SER A 170 8.85 -0.10 9.78
N ARG A 171 8.08 0.37 8.80
CA ARG A 171 6.76 -0.16 8.43
C ARG A 171 6.61 -0.31 6.93
N TYR A 172 5.62 -1.09 6.51
CA TYR A 172 5.32 -1.31 5.10
C TYR A 172 4.46 -0.19 4.49
N ALA A 173 3.37 0.17 5.17
CA ALA A 173 2.45 1.19 4.69
C ALA A 173 2.97 2.60 4.97
N TYR A 174 2.49 3.57 4.17
CA TYR A 174 2.79 4.97 4.39
C TYR A 174 1.81 5.57 5.37
N ASP A 175 2.29 5.92 6.55
CA ASP A 175 1.53 6.54 7.62
C ASP A 175 2.14 7.84 8.07
N ILE A 176 1.34 8.67 8.76
CA ILE A 176 1.82 9.88 9.42
C ILE A 176 2.85 9.50 10.47
N ALA A 177 4.00 10.17 10.44
CA ALA A 177 5.15 9.90 11.27
C ALA A 177 5.68 11.15 11.99
N GLY A 178 6.79 10.98 12.70
CA GLY A 178 7.39 12.05 13.48
C GLY A 178 6.61 12.36 14.74
N ARG A 179 6.38 13.62 15.02
CA ARG A 179 5.67 14.07 16.22
C ARG A 179 4.15 13.94 16.13
N ASN A 180 3.63 13.71 14.92
CA ASN A 180 2.22 13.45 14.67
C ASN A 180 1.98 11.95 14.55
N LYS A 181 0.91 11.44 15.18
CA LYS A 181 0.54 10.03 15.19
C LYS A 181 -0.93 9.85 14.79
N GLU A 182 -1.18 8.90 13.92
CA GLU A 182 -2.54 8.51 13.53
C GLU A 182 -3.24 7.77 14.64
N VAL A 183 -4.47 8.20 14.96
CA VAL A 183 -5.26 7.58 16.02
C VAL A 183 -6.76 7.68 15.74
N ASN A 184 -7.52 6.69 16.25
CA ASN A 184 -8.98 6.70 16.29
C ASN A 184 -9.60 6.96 14.91
N GLN A 185 -9.24 6.16 13.91
CA GLN A 185 -9.71 6.31 12.54
C GLN A 185 -10.91 5.40 12.25
N GLY A 186 -11.95 5.97 11.67
CA GLY A 186 -13.08 5.26 11.10
C GLY A 186 -13.01 5.23 9.58
N ASN A 187 -13.27 4.07 8.97
CA ASN A 187 -13.32 3.89 7.52
C ASN A 187 -14.65 3.25 7.11
N LEU A 188 -15.19 3.70 6.00
CA LEU A 188 -16.32 3.09 5.33
C LEU A 188 -16.04 3.02 3.82
N ARG A 189 -16.14 1.82 3.25
CA ARG A 189 -16.10 1.60 1.81
C ARG A 189 -17.33 0.83 1.37
N VAL A 190 -17.98 1.32 0.33
CA VAL A 190 -19.10 0.66 -0.34
C VAL A 190 -18.77 0.54 -1.81
N ALA A 191 -18.94 -0.66 -2.39
CA ALA A 191 -18.81 -0.87 -3.81
C ALA A 191 -19.92 -1.80 -4.32
N TYR A 192 -20.26 -1.65 -5.59
CA TYR A 192 -21.23 -2.49 -6.27
C TYR A 192 -20.67 -3.02 -7.59
N ASN A 193 -20.75 -4.34 -7.73
CA ASN A 193 -20.28 -5.09 -8.89
C ASN A 193 -21.47 -5.55 -9.73
N TRP A 194 -21.42 -5.35 -11.04
CA TRP A 194 -22.46 -5.81 -11.96
C TRP A 194 -21.89 -6.16 -13.33
N GLY A 195 -22.72 -6.83 -14.13
CA GLY A 195 -22.43 -7.23 -15.49
C GLY A 195 -21.70 -8.58 -15.59
N GLU A 196 -22.02 -9.34 -16.62
CA GLU A 196 -21.42 -10.65 -16.90
C GLU A 196 -20.25 -10.55 -17.88
N ARG A 197 -20.51 -9.94 -19.05
CA ARG A 197 -19.51 -9.76 -20.12
C ARG A 197 -18.60 -8.55 -19.87
N TRP A 198 -19.19 -7.46 -19.40
CA TRP A 198 -18.54 -6.24 -18.95
C TRP A 198 -18.69 -6.21 -17.44
N LYS A 199 -17.63 -6.58 -16.73
CA LYS A 199 -17.66 -6.62 -15.27
C LYS A 199 -17.25 -5.26 -14.73
N HIS A 200 -18.24 -4.53 -14.25
CA HIS A 200 -18.08 -3.21 -13.69
C HIS A 200 -18.03 -3.26 -12.16
N GLN A 201 -17.30 -2.35 -11.57
CA GLN A 201 -17.41 -1.99 -10.16
C GLN A 201 -17.40 -0.47 -10.06
N ILE A 202 -18.32 0.08 -9.30
CA ILE A 202 -18.26 1.47 -8.81
C ILE A 202 -18.26 1.45 -7.32
N GLY A 203 -17.50 2.34 -6.69
CA GLY A 203 -17.48 2.43 -5.23
C GLY A 203 -17.10 3.80 -4.73
N ALA A 204 -17.40 4.01 -3.46
CA ALA A 204 -17.05 5.22 -2.71
C ALA A 204 -16.45 4.81 -1.36
N SER A 205 -15.54 5.65 -0.86
CA SER A 205 -14.88 5.44 0.42
C SER A 205 -14.78 6.74 1.19
N ALA A 206 -14.88 6.64 2.51
CA ALA A 206 -14.69 7.73 3.44
C ALA A 206 -13.79 7.28 4.58
N MET A 207 -12.92 8.16 5.02
CA MET A 207 -12.04 8.02 6.17
C MET A 207 -12.12 9.28 7.03
N TYR A 208 -12.17 9.12 8.33
CA TYR A 208 -12.05 10.20 9.31
C TYR A 208 -11.29 9.70 10.53
N GLY A 209 -10.31 10.46 11.02
CA GLY A 209 -9.49 10.07 12.17
C GLY A 209 -8.84 11.25 12.87
N GLY A 210 -8.14 10.97 13.97
CA GLY A 210 -7.35 11.92 14.72
C GLY A 210 -5.88 11.92 14.29
N ILE A 211 -5.22 13.06 14.50
CA ILE A 211 -3.77 13.23 14.43
C ILE A 211 -3.32 13.75 15.79
N TYR A 212 -2.76 12.87 16.62
CA TYR A 212 -2.26 13.27 17.93
C TYR A 212 -0.84 13.78 17.82
N ASN A 213 -0.59 15.01 18.27
CA ASN A 213 0.75 15.60 18.29
C ASN A 213 1.39 15.38 19.66
N LEU A 214 2.58 14.77 19.68
CA LEU A 214 3.30 14.39 20.91
C LEU A 214 3.91 15.58 21.66
N ASP A 215 4.12 16.71 20.99
CA ASP A 215 4.71 17.92 21.62
C ASP A 215 3.66 18.83 22.22
N THR A 216 2.55 19.02 21.50
CA THR A 216 1.48 19.92 21.95
C THR A 216 0.41 19.21 22.75
N GLU A 217 0.41 17.86 22.75
CA GLU A 217 -0.62 17.00 23.35
C GLU A 217 -2.02 17.28 22.81
N LYS A 218 -2.13 17.90 21.63
CA LYS A 218 -3.39 18.27 20.99
C LYS A 218 -3.80 17.25 19.93
N MET A 219 -5.11 17.17 19.74
CA MET A 219 -5.72 16.31 18.73
C MET A 219 -6.10 17.13 17.50
N GLY A 220 -5.36 16.95 16.42
CA GLY A 220 -5.74 17.34 15.08
C GLY A 220 -6.69 16.34 14.45
N SER A 221 -7.01 16.54 13.17
CA SER A 221 -7.92 15.67 12.43
C SER A 221 -7.44 15.36 11.03
N ARG A 222 -7.86 14.22 10.49
CA ARG A 222 -7.66 13.85 9.09
C ARG A 222 -8.94 13.30 8.48
N TYR A 223 -9.15 13.57 7.20
CA TYR A 223 -10.19 12.92 6.44
C TYR A 223 -9.76 12.68 4.99
N ALA A 224 -10.34 11.67 4.38
CA ALA A 224 -10.24 11.44 2.94
C ALA A 224 -11.54 10.86 2.39
N PHE A 225 -11.83 11.18 1.11
CA PHE A 225 -12.94 10.62 0.35
C PHE A 225 -12.43 10.16 -1.01
N ALA A 226 -12.92 9.03 -1.48
CA ALA A 226 -12.62 8.54 -2.81
C ALA A 226 -13.88 8.03 -3.52
N ILE A 227 -13.89 8.22 -4.85
CA ILE A 227 -14.82 7.54 -5.76
C ILE A 227 -13.95 6.80 -6.77
N HIS A 228 -14.28 5.53 -7.02
CA HIS A 228 -13.54 4.72 -7.97
C HIS A 228 -14.46 3.95 -8.91
N TYR A 229 -13.92 3.63 -10.07
CA TYR A 229 -14.56 2.77 -11.06
C TYR A 229 -13.55 1.78 -11.62
N THR A 230 -13.96 0.52 -11.77
CA THR A 230 -13.17 -0.50 -12.46
C THR A 230 -14.02 -1.21 -13.51
N LEU A 231 -13.39 -1.55 -14.64
CA LEU A 231 -14.00 -2.30 -15.72
C LEU A 231 -13.07 -3.44 -16.12
N ASN A 232 -13.60 -4.67 -16.15
CA ASN A 232 -12.94 -5.80 -16.77
C ASN A 232 -13.80 -6.25 -17.97
N TRP A 233 -13.25 -6.15 -19.16
CA TRP A 233 -13.90 -6.55 -20.40
C TRP A 233 -12.96 -7.39 -21.26
N LYS A 234 -13.29 -8.67 -21.43
CA LYS A 234 -12.42 -9.63 -22.10
C LYS A 234 -11.00 -9.60 -21.48
N ARG A 235 -10.03 -9.02 -22.20
CA ARG A 235 -8.62 -8.91 -21.83
C ARG A 235 -8.23 -7.52 -21.33
N TRP A 236 -9.18 -6.59 -21.33
CA TRP A 236 -8.98 -5.22 -20.88
C TRP A 236 -9.34 -5.08 -19.40
N ASN A 237 -8.49 -4.36 -18.68
CA ASN A 237 -8.78 -3.85 -17.35
C ASN A 237 -8.57 -2.34 -17.36
N LEU A 238 -9.57 -1.61 -16.89
CA LEU A 238 -9.51 -0.15 -16.69
C LEU A 238 -9.85 0.13 -15.25
N LYS A 239 -9.10 1.04 -14.63
CA LYS A 239 -9.36 1.57 -13.30
C LYS A 239 -9.25 3.09 -13.35
N ALA A 240 -10.12 3.77 -12.59
CA ALA A 240 -10.07 5.21 -12.40
C ALA A 240 -10.49 5.54 -10.98
N GLN A 241 -9.82 6.50 -10.34
CA GLN A 241 -10.16 6.98 -9.01
C GLN A 241 -9.89 8.47 -8.89
N TYR A 242 -10.83 9.16 -8.26
CA TYR A 242 -10.65 10.49 -7.68
C TYR A 242 -10.58 10.35 -6.16
N THR A 243 -9.64 11.06 -5.55
CA THR A 243 -9.51 11.11 -4.08
C THR A 243 -9.27 12.55 -3.66
N THR A 244 -9.89 12.97 -2.57
CA THR A 244 -9.57 14.23 -1.88
C THR A 244 -9.24 13.93 -0.43
N TYR A 245 -8.24 14.60 0.13
CA TYR A 245 -7.87 14.46 1.53
C TYR A 245 -7.46 15.79 2.16
N LYS A 246 -7.64 15.88 3.47
CA LYS A 246 -7.11 16.96 4.29
C LYS A 246 -6.68 16.43 5.64
N PHE A 247 -5.44 16.77 6.01
CA PHE A 247 -4.82 16.51 7.30
C PHE A 247 -4.60 17.84 8.00
N SER A 248 -5.02 17.94 9.25
CA SER A 248 -4.97 19.17 10.04
C SER A 248 -4.22 18.89 11.34
N PRO A 249 -2.86 18.88 11.31
CA PRO A 249 -2.06 18.64 12.50
C PRO A 249 -2.13 19.84 13.47
N GLU A 250 -2.04 19.55 14.75
CA GLU A 250 -1.93 20.56 15.82
C GLU A 250 -0.48 20.75 16.25
N ASN A 251 0.39 21.09 15.28
CA ASN A 251 1.80 21.38 15.48
C ASN A 251 2.00 22.63 16.36
N LYS A 252 3.21 22.86 16.86
CA LYS A 252 3.62 24.10 17.52
C LYS A 252 3.38 25.32 16.62
N GLU A 253 3.34 26.53 17.20
CA GLU A 253 3.02 27.74 16.46
C GLU A 253 4.06 28.09 15.37
N ASP A 254 5.30 27.73 15.58
CA ASP A 254 6.43 27.96 14.66
C ASP A 254 6.60 26.84 13.60
N GLU A 255 5.83 25.77 13.69
CA GLU A 255 5.88 24.63 12.75
C GLU A 255 4.79 24.72 11.69
N PRO A 256 5.07 24.30 10.42
CA PRO A 256 4.08 24.34 9.35
C PRO A 256 2.91 23.40 9.61
N ARG A 257 1.69 23.84 9.26
CA ARG A 257 0.45 23.03 9.31
C ARG A 257 -0.12 22.71 7.94
N ASN A 258 0.58 23.12 6.88
CA ASN A 258 0.19 22.89 5.49
C ASN A 258 0.90 21.69 4.85
N GLN A 259 1.71 21.00 5.65
CA GLN A 259 2.41 19.78 5.30
C GLN A 259 2.47 18.84 6.50
N ILE A 260 2.74 17.57 6.25
CA ILE A 260 2.87 16.55 7.27
C ILE A 260 3.86 15.48 6.84
N THR A 261 4.62 14.95 7.80
CA THR A 261 5.60 13.90 7.56
C THR A 261 4.90 12.56 7.41
N MET A 262 5.22 11.84 6.33
CA MET A 262 4.85 10.44 6.11
C MET A 262 6.10 9.57 6.09
N THR A 263 5.98 8.32 6.44
CA THR A 263 7.09 7.37 6.34
C THR A 263 6.61 5.96 6.00
N ALA A 264 7.45 5.25 5.26
CA ALA A 264 7.50 3.79 5.16
C ALA A 264 8.94 3.35 4.93
N TYR A 265 9.27 2.13 5.23
CA TYR A 265 10.63 1.56 5.03
C TYR A 265 11.76 2.34 5.73
N GLY A 266 11.44 3.08 6.80
CA GLY A 266 12.39 3.95 7.47
C GLY A 266 12.82 5.19 6.67
N ALA A 267 12.01 5.64 5.73
CA ALA A 267 12.33 6.71 4.78
C ALA A 267 11.28 7.83 4.79
N PRO A 268 11.38 8.81 5.70
CA PRO A 268 10.40 9.89 5.84
C PRO A 268 10.51 10.92 4.71
N TYR A 269 9.38 11.57 4.40
CA TYR A 269 9.27 12.73 3.52
C TYR A 269 8.00 13.53 3.84
N GLU A 270 7.97 14.78 3.38
CA GLU A 270 6.84 15.68 3.59
C GLU A 270 5.79 15.57 2.49
N ILE A 271 4.51 15.55 2.85
CA ILE A 271 3.40 15.66 1.91
C ILE A 271 2.56 16.91 2.18
N ALA A 272 1.94 17.45 1.15
CA ALA A 272 0.95 18.51 1.32
C ALA A 272 -0.21 18.04 2.19
N ALA A 273 -0.59 18.81 3.19
CA ALA A 273 -1.66 18.45 4.11
C ALA A 273 -3.07 18.48 3.49
N HIS A 274 -3.22 19.03 2.28
CA HIS A 274 -4.49 19.09 1.56
C HIS A 274 -4.26 18.98 0.04
N ALA A 275 -4.80 17.94 -0.58
CA ALA A 275 -4.71 17.74 -2.02
C ALA A 275 -5.87 16.89 -2.57
N ASP A 276 -5.98 16.93 -3.90
CA ASP A 276 -6.79 16.00 -4.69
C ASP A 276 -5.88 15.11 -5.52
N THR A 277 -6.23 13.84 -5.68
CA THR A 277 -5.53 12.93 -6.59
C THR A 277 -6.46 12.40 -7.66
N TYR A 278 -5.89 12.18 -8.83
CA TYR A 278 -6.56 11.58 -9.98
C TYR A 278 -5.70 10.43 -10.47
N THR A 279 -6.27 9.24 -10.57
CA THR A 279 -5.57 8.05 -11.07
C THR A 279 -6.35 7.43 -12.20
N ALA A 280 -5.63 6.97 -13.22
CA ALA A 280 -6.19 6.21 -14.34
C ALA A 280 -5.22 5.10 -14.73
N SER A 281 -5.73 3.90 -14.89
CA SER A 281 -4.96 2.70 -15.22
C SER A 281 -5.63 1.94 -16.34
N LEU A 282 -4.87 1.58 -17.36
CA LEU A 282 -5.33 0.75 -18.48
C LEU A 282 -4.38 -0.42 -18.65
N CYS A 283 -4.91 -1.63 -18.70
CA CYS A 283 -4.14 -2.85 -18.93
C CYS A 283 -4.80 -3.73 -19.97
N TYR A 284 -3.98 -4.38 -20.80
CA TYR A 284 -4.40 -5.42 -21.73
C TYR A 284 -3.58 -6.69 -21.51
N THR A 285 -4.24 -7.84 -21.38
CA THR A 285 -3.62 -9.14 -21.15
C THR A 285 -3.59 -9.95 -22.45
N PHE A 286 -2.40 -10.36 -22.87
CA PHE A 286 -2.16 -11.31 -23.95
C PHE A 286 -1.91 -12.69 -23.34
N PRO A 287 -2.84 -13.66 -23.40
CA PRO A 287 -2.50 -15.03 -23.10
C PRO A 287 -1.61 -15.57 -24.20
N ILE A 288 -0.52 -16.19 -23.82
CA ILE A 288 0.53 -16.67 -24.73
C ILE A 288 0.49 -18.21 -24.76
N ASP A 289 0.46 -18.89 -23.61
CA ASP A 289 0.44 -20.34 -23.42
C ASP A 289 1.52 -21.05 -24.27
N LYS A 290 2.73 -20.47 -24.29
CA LYS A 290 3.86 -21.00 -25.08
C LYS A 290 5.10 -21.21 -24.22
N GLY A 291 5.50 -22.47 -24.07
CA GLY A 291 6.64 -22.86 -23.25
C GLY A 291 6.36 -22.56 -21.77
N ILE A 292 7.18 -21.72 -21.17
CA ILE A 292 7.01 -21.30 -19.77
C ILE A 292 6.24 -19.98 -19.63
N LEU A 293 5.92 -19.30 -20.73
CA LEU A 293 5.24 -18.01 -20.73
C LEU A 293 3.73 -18.20 -20.85
N ASP A 294 3.00 -17.87 -19.79
CA ASP A 294 1.54 -17.98 -19.72
C ASP A 294 0.86 -16.74 -20.29
N GLU A 295 1.33 -15.55 -19.89
CA GLU A 295 0.72 -14.29 -20.30
C GLU A 295 1.71 -13.12 -20.32
N ILE A 296 1.35 -12.10 -21.09
CA ILE A 296 1.95 -10.76 -21.06
C ILE A 296 0.84 -9.77 -20.78
N ARG A 297 1.03 -8.93 -19.77
CA ARG A 297 0.15 -7.77 -19.48
C ARG A 297 0.88 -6.50 -19.87
N LEU A 298 0.31 -5.71 -20.76
CA LEU A 298 0.79 -4.37 -21.07
C LEU A 298 -0.09 -3.36 -20.35
N TYR A 299 0.52 -2.37 -19.72
CA TYR A 299 -0.24 -1.35 -18.97
C TYR A 299 0.39 0.04 -19.08
N ASN A 300 -0.48 1.03 -18.88
CA ASN A 300 -0.10 2.39 -18.57
C ASN A 300 -0.94 2.87 -17.37
N ASP A 301 -0.27 3.39 -16.37
CA ASP A 301 -0.85 3.90 -15.13
C ASP A 301 -0.43 5.36 -14.97
N PHE A 302 -1.41 6.26 -14.93
CA PHE A 302 -1.21 7.69 -14.72
C PHE A 302 -1.78 8.11 -13.37
N SER A 303 -1.05 8.97 -12.67
CA SER A 303 -1.48 9.60 -11.42
C SER A 303 -1.07 11.06 -11.39
N MET A 304 -1.94 11.90 -10.83
CA MET A 304 -1.70 13.31 -10.59
C MET A 304 -2.14 13.66 -9.17
N MET A 305 -1.40 14.53 -8.48
CA MET A 305 -1.74 15.13 -7.20
C MET A 305 -1.80 16.65 -7.37
N HIS A 306 -3.00 17.21 -7.24
CA HIS A 306 -3.23 18.65 -7.22
C HIS A 306 -3.24 19.16 -5.79
N LYS A 307 -2.24 19.95 -5.43
CA LYS A 307 -2.06 20.45 -4.06
C LYS A 307 -2.87 21.72 -3.84
N ARG A 308 -3.68 21.74 -2.78
CA ARG A 308 -4.59 22.86 -2.48
C ARG A 308 -3.90 24.05 -1.80
N LYS A 309 -2.64 23.93 -1.44
CA LYS A 309 -1.83 25.03 -0.88
C LYS A 309 -1.29 25.90 -2.02
N ALA A 310 -1.62 27.18 -2.03
CA ALA A 310 -1.03 28.14 -2.95
C ALA A 310 0.51 28.15 -2.82
N GLY A 311 1.19 28.07 -3.94
CA GLY A 311 2.65 27.99 -4.02
C GLY A 311 3.21 26.57 -4.07
N PHE A 312 2.44 25.52 -3.76
CA PHE A 312 2.87 24.15 -4.02
C PHE A 312 2.54 23.76 -5.47
N ASN A 313 3.50 23.16 -6.17
CA ASN A 313 3.31 22.68 -7.54
C ASN A 313 2.77 21.26 -7.55
N ASP A 314 1.96 20.92 -8.56
CA ASP A 314 1.39 19.60 -8.75
C ASP A 314 2.45 18.52 -8.94
N SER A 315 2.11 17.30 -8.55
CA SER A 315 2.94 16.12 -8.71
C SER A 315 2.32 15.17 -9.72
N PHE A 316 3.18 14.48 -10.47
CA PHE A 316 2.76 13.56 -11.53
C PHE A 316 3.57 12.28 -11.49
N GLN A 317 2.90 11.19 -11.82
CA GLN A 317 3.52 9.88 -12.03
C GLN A 317 2.87 9.23 -13.24
N ASN A 318 3.68 8.73 -14.18
CA ASN A 318 3.21 7.92 -15.30
C ASN A 318 4.11 6.70 -15.46
N ILE A 319 3.51 5.52 -15.43
CA ILE A 319 4.25 4.27 -15.53
C ILE A 319 3.70 3.45 -16.68
N THR A 320 4.54 3.26 -17.69
CA THR A 320 4.26 2.36 -18.80
C THR A 320 5.10 1.10 -18.62
N GLY A 321 4.47 -0.06 -18.69
CA GLY A 321 5.21 -1.29 -18.44
C GLY A 321 4.54 -2.54 -18.95
N CYS A 322 5.20 -3.66 -18.65
CA CYS A 322 4.63 -4.98 -18.87
C CYS A 322 4.92 -5.91 -17.68
N MET A 323 4.02 -6.88 -17.51
CA MET A 323 4.23 -8.01 -16.62
C MET A 323 4.23 -9.31 -17.43
N LEU A 324 5.26 -10.14 -17.25
CA LEU A 324 5.37 -11.47 -17.82
C LEU A 324 5.00 -12.48 -16.73
N GLY A 325 4.00 -13.31 -16.98
CA GLY A 325 3.58 -14.41 -16.11
C GLY A 325 4.15 -15.74 -16.61
N MET A 326 4.90 -16.44 -15.76
CA MET A 326 5.54 -17.72 -16.07
C MET A 326 5.35 -18.68 -14.89
N GLY A 327 4.15 -19.23 -14.73
CA GLY A 327 3.79 -20.06 -13.57
C GLY A 327 4.01 -19.30 -12.26
N PRO A 328 4.95 -19.76 -11.40
CA PRO A 328 5.24 -19.09 -10.13
C PRO A 328 6.14 -17.84 -10.29
N VAL A 329 6.62 -17.54 -11.48
CA VAL A 329 7.52 -16.40 -11.73
C VAL A 329 6.74 -15.25 -12.35
N LEU A 330 6.84 -14.05 -11.75
CA LEU A 330 6.35 -12.80 -12.32
C LEU A 330 7.54 -11.86 -12.56
N VAL A 331 7.59 -11.27 -13.77
CA VAL A 331 8.58 -10.26 -14.12
C VAL A 331 7.86 -8.99 -14.52
N TYR A 332 8.08 -7.91 -13.76
CA TYR A 332 7.62 -6.56 -14.10
C TYR A 332 8.76 -5.80 -14.78
N VAL A 333 8.46 -5.13 -15.87
CA VAL A 333 9.37 -4.19 -16.53
C VAL A 333 8.63 -2.87 -16.65
N ASP A 334 9.03 -1.89 -15.83
CA ASP A 334 8.39 -0.60 -15.73
C ASP A 334 9.31 0.53 -16.17
N TYR A 335 8.83 1.38 -17.07
CA TYR A 335 9.40 2.68 -17.34
C TYR A 335 8.57 3.72 -16.58
N ALA A 336 9.10 4.13 -15.42
CA ALA A 336 8.43 5.00 -14.49
C ALA A 336 8.91 6.44 -14.64
N LEU A 337 7.98 7.35 -14.89
CA LEU A 337 8.20 8.79 -15.00
C LEU A 337 7.62 9.50 -13.80
N GLY A 338 8.39 10.38 -13.15
CA GLY A 338 7.96 11.22 -12.05
C GLY A 338 8.27 12.70 -12.28
N LYS A 339 7.42 13.54 -11.73
CA LYS A 339 7.62 14.98 -11.66
C LYS A 339 7.11 15.49 -10.33
N ASN A 340 7.96 16.15 -9.55
CA ASN A 340 7.69 16.51 -8.16
C ASN A 340 7.20 15.29 -7.34
N GLN A 341 7.90 14.16 -7.46
CA GLN A 341 7.53 12.89 -6.85
C GLN A 341 8.76 12.29 -6.10
N PRO A 342 8.68 12.06 -4.77
CA PRO A 342 9.83 11.66 -3.95
C PRO A 342 10.58 10.43 -4.46
N TRP A 343 9.87 9.39 -4.88
CA TRP A 343 10.47 8.12 -5.33
C TRP A 343 10.97 8.14 -6.77
N LEU A 344 10.55 9.14 -7.55
CA LEU A 344 10.86 9.28 -8.98
C LEU A 344 11.39 10.69 -9.28
N GLY A 345 12.43 11.12 -8.55
CA GLY A 345 13.04 12.43 -8.72
C GLY A 345 14.21 12.67 -7.77
N ASN A 346 14.81 13.85 -7.88
CA ASN A 346 15.97 14.26 -7.08
C ASN A 346 15.59 14.72 -5.66
N ASP A 347 14.40 15.28 -5.51
CA ASP A 347 13.93 15.84 -4.26
C ASP A 347 13.13 14.77 -3.49
N TRP A 348 13.83 14.06 -2.61
CA TRP A 348 13.20 13.07 -1.76
C TRP A 348 12.27 13.67 -0.74
N ASN A 349 12.74 14.72 -0.06
CA ASN A 349 12.10 15.20 1.17
C ASN A 349 10.87 16.08 0.90
N GLU A 350 10.96 16.94 -0.11
CA GLU A 350 10.00 18.03 -0.32
C GLU A 350 9.25 17.96 -1.67
N ALA A 351 9.45 16.94 -2.47
CA ALA A 351 8.80 16.86 -3.79
C ALA A 351 7.28 17.01 -3.72
N PHE A 352 6.64 16.46 -2.69
CA PHE A 352 5.18 16.60 -2.49
C PHE A 352 4.76 17.90 -1.81
N THR A 353 5.69 18.79 -1.45
CA THR A 353 5.44 20.13 -0.88
C THR A 353 6.15 21.22 -1.66
N SER A 354 6.85 20.88 -2.74
CA SER A 354 7.73 21.80 -3.46
C SER A 354 6.98 22.97 -4.06
N ALA A 355 7.51 24.17 -3.81
CA ALA A 355 7.15 25.39 -4.50
C ALA A 355 7.86 25.54 -5.87
N THR A 356 8.84 24.70 -6.16
CA THR A 356 9.58 24.69 -7.42
C THR A 356 9.03 23.59 -8.33
N LEU A 357 8.57 23.98 -9.52
CA LEU A 357 8.16 23.00 -10.53
C LEU A 357 9.40 22.42 -11.22
N GLU A 358 9.61 21.13 -11.13
CA GLU A 358 10.62 20.44 -11.93
C GLU A 358 10.40 20.71 -13.43
N LYS A 359 11.48 21.07 -14.15
CA LYS A 359 11.40 21.44 -15.58
C LYS A 359 11.10 20.25 -16.49
N GLY A 360 11.51 19.04 -16.08
CA GLY A 360 11.38 17.82 -16.86
C GLY A 360 10.73 16.69 -16.08
N TRP A 361 10.67 15.53 -16.70
CA TRP A 361 10.33 14.27 -16.07
C TRP A 361 11.63 13.54 -15.68
N ASN A 362 11.66 12.99 -14.49
CA ASN A 362 12.69 12.05 -14.08
C ASN A 362 12.23 10.64 -14.48
N ALA A 363 13.14 9.81 -14.94
CA ALA A 363 12.82 8.49 -15.45
C ALA A 363 13.58 7.37 -14.71
N ARG A 364 12.85 6.30 -14.37
CA ARG A 364 13.41 5.06 -13.84
C ARG A 364 12.96 3.88 -14.68
N LEU A 365 13.94 3.09 -15.16
CA LEU A 365 13.67 1.73 -15.61
C LEU A 365 13.80 0.79 -14.41
N ASN A 366 12.74 0.04 -14.13
CA ASN A 366 12.72 -1.00 -13.09
C ASN A 366 12.43 -2.36 -13.72
N VAL A 367 13.19 -3.37 -13.34
CA VAL A 367 12.86 -4.77 -13.63
C VAL A 367 12.76 -5.51 -12.31
N ASN A 368 11.55 -5.91 -11.94
CA ASN A 368 11.31 -6.73 -10.74
C ASN A 368 11.08 -8.18 -11.16
N ILE A 369 11.83 -9.09 -10.57
CA ILE A 369 11.73 -10.53 -10.81
C ILE A 369 11.36 -11.20 -9.49
N GLY A 370 10.23 -11.90 -9.46
CA GLY A 370 9.73 -12.58 -8.27
C GLY A 370 9.36 -14.03 -8.52
N TYR A 371 9.78 -14.93 -7.61
CA TYR A 371 9.28 -16.30 -7.51
C TYR A 371 8.30 -16.37 -6.35
N TYR A 372 7.10 -16.86 -6.61
CA TYR A 372 5.99 -16.98 -5.64
C TYR A 372 5.68 -18.46 -5.38
N PHE A 373 5.55 -18.86 -4.13
CA PHE A 373 5.34 -20.26 -3.72
C PHE A 373 4.22 -20.43 -2.70
#